data_c6a843e1578b7171dfee698118dc2933
#
_entry.id   c6a843e1578b7171dfee698118dc2933
#
_cell.length_a   1.000
_cell.length_b   1.000
_cell.length_c   1.000
_cell.angle_alpha   90.00
_cell.angle_beta   90.00
_cell.angle_gamma   90.00
#
_symmetry.space_group_name_H-M   'P 1'
#
loop_
_entity.id
_entity.type
_entity.pdbx_description
1 polymer ?
#
loop_
_entity_poly.entity_id
_entity_poly.type
_entity_poly.pdbx_seq_one_letter_code
_entity_poly.pdbx_strand_id
1 'polypeptide(L)'
;MIIFRGGRHVIETMLLRVLISELVLALTILVPKSDSATILAAFGRADVYAEKAYGYYCNIHNFLLSEYQSGKTDIEKEDWEEKVIPWAEKVVMNMNQAIAEVESVMPGNIKTEFWKDVYYDVWQSWKLDTEVFRKMDFYQSEYTMKLAGYPNYLHMYLAITDSKFNSILRACGKLQALTKELR
;
A
#
# COMPACT_ATOMS: atom_id res chain seq x y z
N MET A 1 23.09 29.07 -60.40
CA MET A 1 23.02 27.62 -60.07
C MET A 1 22.78 27.48 -58.57
N ILE A 2 21.52 27.40 -58.14
CA ILE A 2 21.14 27.33 -56.75
C ILE A 2 20.92 25.88 -56.43
N ILE A 3 21.80 25.32 -55.58
CA ILE A 3 21.76 23.92 -55.19
C ILE A 3 20.81 23.79 -53.98
N PHE A 4 19.69 23.07 -54.19
CA PHE A 4 18.73 22.68 -53.15
C PHE A 4 19.42 21.71 -52.17
N ARG A 5 19.90 22.17 -51.03
CA ARG A 5 20.43 21.38 -49.92
C ARG A 5 19.43 21.14 -48.79
N GLY A 6 18.18 21.59 -48.91
CA GLY A 6 17.17 21.55 -47.84
C GLY A 6 16.31 20.29 -47.75
N GLY A 7 16.26 19.46 -48.77
CA GLY A 7 15.30 18.34 -48.81
C GLY A 7 15.69 17.09 -48.01
N ARG A 8 16.97 16.80 -47.84
CA ARG A 8 17.44 15.61 -47.15
C ARG A 8 17.20 15.64 -45.63
N HIS A 9 17.44 16.77 -45.00
CA HIS A 9 17.25 16.90 -43.55
C HIS A 9 15.78 16.78 -43.10
N VAL A 10 14.84 17.21 -43.92
CA VAL A 10 13.39 17.12 -43.60
C VAL A 10 12.91 15.68 -43.71
N ILE A 11 13.38 14.93 -44.70
CA ILE A 11 13.01 13.54 -44.90
C ILE A 11 13.60 12.64 -43.78
N GLU A 12 14.86 12.86 -43.37
CA GLU A 12 15.51 12.14 -42.29
C GLU A 12 14.79 12.38 -40.93
N THR A 13 14.39 13.62 -40.64
CA THR A 13 13.65 13.96 -39.43
C THR A 13 12.22 13.42 -39.43
N MET A 14 11.55 13.32 -40.56
CA MET A 14 10.24 12.70 -40.67
C MET A 14 10.34 11.16 -40.50
N LEU A 15 11.29 10.51 -41.13
CA LEU A 15 11.52 9.07 -40.97
C LEU A 15 11.89 8.69 -39.53
N LEU A 16 12.72 9.50 -38.88
CA LEU A 16 13.06 9.29 -37.46
C LEU A 16 11.84 9.43 -36.54
N ARG A 17 10.96 10.39 -36.79
CA ARG A 17 9.72 10.56 -36.02
C ARG A 17 8.73 9.39 -36.23
N VAL A 18 8.60 8.89 -37.43
CA VAL A 18 7.77 7.71 -37.72
C VAL A 18 8.33 6.46 -37.05
N LEU A 19 9.65 6.23 -37.15
CA LEU A 19 10.29 5.11 -36.47
C LEU A 19 10.16 5.18 -34.93
N ILE A 20 10.32 6.35 -34.32
CA ILE A 20 10.12 6.54 -32.88
C ILE A 20 8.65 6.31 -32.50
N SER A 21 7.70 6.79 -33.29
CA SER A 21 6.27 6.57 -32.99
C SER A 21 5.87 5.09 -33.14
N GLU A 22 6.40 4.37 -34.11
CA GLU A 22 6.18 2.93 -34.26
C GLU A 22 6.87 2.12 -33.16
N LEU A 23 8.07 2.51 -32.72
CA LEU A 23 8.78 1.87 -31.61
C LEU A 23 8.05 2.10 -30.27
N VAL A 24 7.53 3.31 -30.04
CA VAL A 24 6.70 3.63 -28.87
C VAL A 24 5.40 2.85 -28.90
N LEU A 25 4.77 2.73 -30.07
CA LEU A 25 3.55 1.92 -30.24
C LEU A 25 3.82 0.44 -30.02
N ALA A 26 4.94 -0.09 -30.54
CA ALA A 26 5.36 -1.48 -30.34
C ALA A 26 5.72 -1.76 -28.87
N LEU A 27 6.37 -0.84 -28.17
CA LEU A 27 6.65 -0.94 -26.74
C LEU A 27 5.39 -0.89 -25.88
N THR A 28 4.37 -0.13 -26.28
CA THR A 28 3.07 -0.09 -25.56
C THR A 28 2.23 -1.35 -25.82
N ILE A 29 2.48 -2.08 -26.91
CA ILE A 29 1.82 -3.36 -27.20
C ILE A 29 2.54 -4.53 -26.48
N LEU A 30 3.83 -4.38 -26.15
CA LEU A 30 4.65 -5.41 -25.49
C LEU A 30 4.57 -5.39 -23.94
N VAL A 31 3.91 -4.41 -23.34
CA VAL A 31 3.54 -4.52 -21.90
C VAL A 31 2.41 -5.56 -21.84
N PRO A 32 2.64 -6.75 -21.27
CA PRO A 32 1.58 -7.73 -21.17
C PRO A 32 0.43 -7.08 -20.38
N LYS A 33 -0.72 -6.89 -21.04
CA LYS A 33 -1.96 -6.61 -20.31
C LYS A 33 -2.17 -7.84 -19.43
N SER A 34 -1.94 -7.71 -18.12
CA SER A 34 -2.36 -8.74 -17.20
C SER A 34 -3.83 -9.00 -17.49
N ASP A 35 -4.16 -10.22 -17.89
CA ASP A 35 -5.54 -10.57 -18.14
C ASP A 35 -6.34 -10.52 -16.83
N SER A 36 -7.65 -10.43 -16.91
CA SER A 36 -8.50 -10.33 -15.72
C SER A 36 -8.27 -11.51 -14.76
N ALA A 37 -7.95 -12.70 -15.26
CA ALA A 37 -7.68 -13.88 -14.44
C ALA A 37 -6.39 -13.71 -13.61
N THR A 38 -5.33 -13.15 -14.20
CA THR A 38 -4.06 -12.85 -13.50
C THR A 38 -4.28 -11.79 -12.42
N ILE A 39 -5.03 -10.74 -12.72
CA ILE A 39 -5.37 -9.68 -11.74
C ILE A 39 -6.20 -10.26 -10.59
N LEU A 40 -7.22 -11.05 -10.89
CA LEU A 40 -8.06 -11.72 -9.89
C LEU A 40 -7.25 -12.63 -8.96
N ALA A 41 -6.31 -13.40 -9.53
CA ALA A 41 -5.45 -14.28 -8.74
C ALA A 41 -4.53 -13.48 -7.81
N ALA A 42 -3.92 -12.38 -8.28
CA ALA A 42 -3.08 -11.50 -7.48
C ALA A 42 -3.88 -10.82 -6.36
N PHE A 43 -5.07 -10.29 -6.68
CA PHE A 43 -5.94 -9.67 -5.68
C PHE A 43 -6.44 -10.68 -4.63
N GLY A 44 -6.72 -11.92 -5.04
CA GLY A 44 -7.07 -12.99 -4.09
C GLY A 44 -5.93 -13.31 -3.12
N ARG A 45 -4.68 -13.36 -3.60
CA ARG A 45 -3.52 -13.56 -2.71
C ARG A 45 -3.27 -12.36 -1.82
N ALA A 46 -3.43 -11.13 -2.34
CA ALA A 46 -3.31 -9.91 -1.56
C ALA A 46 -4.32 -9.88 -0.39
N ASP A 47 -5.57 -10.27 -0.64
CA ASP A 47 -6.62 -10.35 0.38
C ASP A 47 -6.26 -11.34 1.49
N VAL A 48 -5.75 -12.53 1.14
CA VAL A 48 -5.28 -13.54 2.11
C VAL A 48 -4.15 -13.00 2.99
N TYR A 49 -3.20 -12.28 2.45
CA TYR A 49 -2.14 -11.67 3.25
C TYR A 49 -2.67 -10.53 4.14
N ALA A 50 -3.57 -9.71 3.63
CA ALA A 50 -4.21 -8.65 4.41
C ALA A 50 -5.03 -9.22 5.58
N GLU A 51 -5.75 -10.32 5.39
CA GLU A 51 -6.46 -11.04 6.46
C GLU A 51 -5.51 -11.59 7.53
N LYS A 52 -4.35 -12.12 7.15
CA LYS A 52 -3.32 -12.55 8.12
C LYS A 52 -2.78 -11.37 8.92
N ALA A 53 -2.50 -10.24 8.27
CA ALA A 53 -2.09 -9.02 8.95
C ALA A 53 -3.16 -8.56 9.95
N TYR A 54 -4.42 -8.63 9.57
CA TYR A 54 -5.56 -8.33 10.44
C TYR A 54 -5.56 -9.19 11.71
N GLY A 55 -5.33 -10.50 11.59
CA GLY A 55 -5.25 -11.39 12.76
C GLY A 55 -4.18 -10.96 13.77
N TYR A 56 -3.00 -10.58 13.29
CA TYR A 56 -1.94 -10.06 14.18
C TYR A 56 -2.27 -8.70 14.76
N TYR A 57 -2.91 -7.84 13.98
CA TYR A 57 -3.43 -6.59 14.49
C TYR A 57 -4.42 -6.81 15.64
N CYS A 58 -5.37 -7.73 15.48
CA CYS A 58 -6.33 -8.06 16.55
C CYS A 58 -5.62 -8.48 17.85
N ASN A 59 -4.49 -9.19 17.76
CA ASN A 59 -3.70 -9.53 18.94
C ASN A 59 -3.15 -8.27 19.63
N ILE A 60 -2.60 -7.33 18.87
CA ILE A 60 -2.12 -6.05 19.41
C ILE A 60 -3.26 -5.30 20.06
N HIS A 61 -4.36 -5.10 19.35
CA HIS A 61 -5.50 -4.34 19.84
C HIS A 61 -6.09 -4.94 21.11
N ASN A 62 -6.36 -6.24 21.11
CA ASN A 62 -6.95 -6.93 22.26
C ASN A 62 -6.02 -6.88 23.49
N PHE A 63 -4.72 -7.01 23.28
CA PHE A 63 -3.74 -6.86 24.35
C PHE A 63 -3.77 -5.44 24.94
N LEU A 64 -3.64 -4.41 24.10
CA LEU A 64 -3.68 -3.01 24.53
C LEU A 64 -5.01 -2.66 25.23
N LEU A 65 -6.12 -3.15 24.71
CA LEU A 65 -7.44 -2.94 25.29
C LEU A 65 -7.58 -3.62 26.67
N SER A 66 -7.07 -4.84 26.81
CA SER A 66 -7.03 -5.56 28.08
C SER A 66 -6.24 -4.82 29.14
N GLU A 67 -5.06 -4.31 28.79
CA GLU A 67 -4.22 -3.53 29.69
C GLU A 67 -4.91 -2.21 30.09
N TYR A 68 -5.54 -1.54 29.13
CA TYR A 68 -6.32 -0.33 29.42
C TYR A 68 -7.51 -0.59 30.36
N GLN A 69 -8.26 -1.67 30.12
CA GLN A 69 -9.38 -2.06 30.98
C GLN A 69 -8.96 -2.47 32.39
N SER A 70 -7.72 -2.95 32.56
CA SER A 70 -7.13 -3.24 33.88
C SER A 70 -6.75 -1.98 34.67
N GLY A 71 -6.89 -0.77 34.07
CA GLY A 71 -6.56 0.51 34.68
C GLY A 71 -5.11 0.94 34.50
N LYS A 72 -4.32 0.24 33.68
CA LYS A 72 -2.95 0.67 33.32
C LYS A 72 -2.98 1.94 32.46
N THR A 73 -1.94 2.71 32.55
CA THR A 73 -1.74 3.97 31.79
C THR A 73 -0.63 3.84 30.74
N ASP A 74 0.17 2.80 30.85
CA ASP A 74 1.26 2.48 29.93
C ASP A 74 1.43 0.97 29.83
N ILE A 75 2.25 0.51 28.86
CA ILE A 75 2.67 -0.88 28.69
C ILE A 75 4.09 -1.04 29.26
N GLU A 76 4.31 -2.10 30.01
CA GLU A 76 5.65 -2.45 30.46
C GLU A 76 6.55 -2.73 29.26
N LYS A 77 7.81 -2.28 29.33
CA LYS A 77 8.75 -2.41 28.22
C LYS A 77 8.92 -3.86 27.76
N GLU A 78 8.95 -4.79 28.70
CA GLU A 78 9.08 -6.23 28.43
C GLU A 78 7.88 -6.75 27.63
N ASP A 79 6.66 -6.42 28.05
CA ASP A 79 5.43 -6.78 27.32
C ASP A 79 5.37 -6.16 25.91
N TRP A 80 5.89 -4.94 25.78
CA TRP A 80 5.98 -4.26 24.48
C TRP A 80 6.95 -4.99 23.55
N GLU A 81 8.17 -5.29 24.03
CA GLU A 81 9.19 -5.99 23.24
C GLU A 81 8.84 -7.45 22.93
N GLU A 82 8.22 -8.16 23.89
CA GLU A 82 7.91 -9.58 23.71
C GLU A 82 6.60 -9.87 22.97
N LYS A 83 5.62 -8.96 23.04
CA LYS A 83 4.28 -9.18 22.46
C LYS A 83 3.98 -8.22 21.33
N VAL A 84 4.03 -6.89 21.58
CA VAL A 84 3.55 -5.90 20.61
C VAL A 84 4.47 -5.83 19.39
N ILE A 85 5.78 -5.73 19.58
CA ILE A 85 6.74 -5.65 18.47
C ILE A 85 6.67 -6.88 17.57
N PRO A 86 6.72 -8.13 18.06
CA PRO A 86 6.62 -9.30 17.20
C PRO A 86 5.30 -9.40 16.40
N TRP A 87 4.19 -8.95 16.96
CA TRP A 87 2.93 -8.89 16.21
C TRP A 87 2.95 -7.79 15.17
N ALA A 88 3.50 -6.60 15.50
CA ALA A 88 3.64 -5.50 14.55
C ALA A 88 4.55 -5.89 13.36
N GLU A 89 5.65 -6.59 13.60
CA GLU A 89 6.52 -7.14 12.56
C GLU A 89 5.76 -8.10 11.63
N LYS A 90 4.91 -8.96 12.18
CA LYS A 90 4.07 -9.87 11.39
C LYS A 90 2.99 -9.12 10.60
N VAL A 91 2.40 -8.03 11.15
CA VAL A 91 1.54 -7.13 10.37
C VAL A 91 2.30 -6.57 9.19
N VAL A 92 3.49 -5.99 9.42
CA VAL A 92 4.35 -5.40 8.37
C VAL A 92 4.72 -6.44 7.31
N MET A 93 5.13 -7.63 7.73
CA MET A 93 5.52 -8.71 6.81
C MET A 93 4.36 -9.10 5.88
N ASN A 94 3.17 -9.34 6.43
CA ASN A 94 2.02 -9.74 5.64
C ASN A 94 1.49 -8.59 4.77
N MET A 95 1.48 -7.35 5.27
CA MET A 95 1.09 -6.20 4.46
C MET A 95 2.04 -5.96 3.30
N ASN A 96 3.36 -6.15 3.49
CA ASN A 96 4.33 -6.07 2.38
C ASN A 96 4.05 -7.14 1.31
N GLN A 97 3.66 -8.34 1.68
CA GLN A 97 3.25 -9.37 0.72
C GLN A 97 1.98 -8.97 -0.04
N ALA A 98 0.96 -8.45 0.66
CA ALA A 98 -0.26 -7.96 0.03
C ALA A 98 0.03 -6.82 -0.96
N ILE A 99 0.89 -5.87 -0.58
CA ILE A 99 1.33 -4.78 -1.45
C ILE A 99 2.04 -5.31 -2.69
N ALA A 100 2.98 -6.26 -2.53
CA ALA A 100 3.74 -6.86 -3.63
C ALA A 100 2.83 -7.59 -4.63
N GLU A 101 1.78 -8.27 -4.17
CA GLU A 101 0.80 -8.92 -5.04
C GLU A 101 0.03 -7.90 -5.89
N VAL A 102 -0.40 -6.79 -5.31
CA VAL A 102 -1.05 -5.71 -6.06
C VAL A 102 -0.07 -5.06 -7.04
N GLU A 103 1.16 -4.77 -6.61
CA GLU A 103 2.20 -4.19 -7.46
C GLU A 103 2.53 -5.08 -8.67
N SER A 104 2.50 -6.40 -8.51
CA SER A 104 2.85 -7.37 -9.57
C SER A 104 1.95 -7.28 -10.81
N VAL A 105 0.73 -6.78 -10.65
CA VAL A 105 -0.27 -6.65 -11.73
C VAL A 105 -0.61 -5.20 -12.05
N MET A 106 -0.12 -4.24 -11.25
CA MET A 106 -0.39 -2.82 -11.44
C MET A 106 0.33 -2.29 -12.67
N PRO A 107 -0.37 -1.67 -13.63
CA PRO A 107 0.28 -1.09 -14.80
C PRO A 107 1.16 0.10 -14.40
N GLY A 108 2.32 0.26 -15.06
CA GLY A 108 3.22 1.41 -14.85
C GLY A 108 2.58 2.76 -15.23
N ASN A 109 1.47 2.73 -15.99
CA ASN A 109 0.70 3.89 -16.38
C ASN A 109 -0.75 3.77 -15.88
N ILE A 110 -1.04 4.46 -14.79
CA ILE A 110 -2.34 4.44 -14.11
C ILE A 110 -3.28 5.46 -14.77
N LYS A 111 -3.99 5.07 -15.83
CA LYS A 111 -4.87 5.96 -16.61
C LYS A 111 -6.37 5.75 -16.37
N THR A 112 -6.78 4.51 -16.10
CA THR A 112 -8.21 4.20 -15.91
C THR A 112 -8.64 4.49 -14.47
N GLU A 113 -9.91 4.80 -14.25
CA GLU A 113 -10.48 5.02 -12.91
C GLU A 113 -10.30 3.79 -12.01
N PHE A 114 -10.53 2.59 -12.56
CA PHE A 114 -10.28 1.33 -11.85
C PHE A 114 -8.86 1.26 -11.24
N TRP A 115 -7.81 1.56 -12.04
CA TRP A 115 -6.44 1.52 -11.56
C TRP A 115 -6.09 2.69 -10.65
N LYS A 116 -6.75 3.85 -10.78
CA LYS A 116 -6.62 4.96 -9.83
C LYS A 116 -7.17 4.58 -8.46
N ASP A 117 -8.33 3.90 -8.43
CA ASP A 117 -8.91 3.39 -7.20
C ASP A 117 -7.97 2.36 -6.52
N VAL A 118 -7.41 1.41 -7.29
CA VAL A 118 -6.43 0.46 -6.77
C VAL A 118 -5.20 1.17 -6.21
N TYR A 119 -4.71 2.19 -6.91
CA TYR A 119 -3.52 2.96 -6.48
C TYR A 119 -3.79 3.75 -5.21
N TYR A 120 -4.84 4.57 -5.15
CA TYR A 120 -5.09 5.48 -4.04
C TYR A 120 -5.77 4.79 -2.86
N ASP A 121 -6.82 4.02 -3.11
CA ASP A 121 -7.67 3.48 -2.06
C ASP A 121 -7.15 2.16 -1.49
N VAL A 122 -6.25 1.47 -2.18
CA VAL A 122 -5.68 0.20 -1.72
C VAL A 122 -4.18 0.32 -1.48
N TRP A 123 -3.40 0.42 -2.55
CA TRP A 123 -1.94 0.33 -2.50
C TRP A 123 -1.29 1.44 -1.66
N GLN A 124 -1.66 2.70 -1.88
CA GLN A 124 -1.09 3.83 -1.14
C GLN A 124 -1.53 3.82 0.32
N SER A 125 -2.81 3.50 0.59
CA SER A 125 -3.30 3.35 1.97
C SER A 125 -2.53 2.28 2.71
N TRP A 126 -2.35 1.10 2.12
CA TRP A 126 -1.59 0.02 2.74
C TRP A 126 -0.14 0.39 3.00
N LYS A 127 0.53 1.08 2.06
CA LYS A 127 1.92 1.55 2.28
C LYS A 127 2.03 2.51 3.46
N LEU A 128 1.16 3.51 3.52
CA LEU A 128 1.17 4.49 4.61
C LEU A 128 0.88 3.85 5.97
N ASP A 129 -0.09 2.96 6.03
CA ASP A 129 -0.49 2.33 7.30
C ASP A 129 0.55 1.30 7.76
N THR A 130 1.19 0.58 6.83
CA THR A 130 2.30 -0.34 7.15
C THR A 130 3.48 0.40 7.78
N GLU A 131 3.80 1.62 7.33
CA GLU A 131 4.86 2.43 7.92
C GLU A 131 4.60 2.79 9.39
N VAL A 132 3.34 2.93 9.79
CA VAL A 132 3.00 3.17 11.20
C VAL A 132 3.36 1.96 12.06
N PHE A 133 2.99 0.76 11.64
CA PHE A 133 3.33 -0.47 12.38
C PHE A 133 4.85 -0.72 12.41
N ARG A 134 5.58 -0.36 11.34
CA ARG A 134 7.05 -0.44 11.31
C ARG A 134 7.72 0.49 12.31
N LYS A 135 7.07 1.58 12.69
CA LYS A 135 7.61 2.62 13.60
C LYS A 135 7.00 2.57 14.99
N MET A 136 6.31 1.49 15.37
CA MET A 136 5.62 1.43 16.67
C MET A 136 6.55 1.65 17.87
N ASP A 137 7.79 1.22 17.78
CA ASP A 137 8.83 1.43 18.83
C ASP A 137 9.18 2.90 19.06
N PHE A 138 8.91 3.81 18.10
CA PHE A 138 9.22 5.23 18.20
C PHE A 138 8.10 6.08 18.79
N TYR A 139 6.93 5.53 19.05
CA TYR A 139 5.79 6.28 19.59
C TYR A 139 5.86 6.55 21.10
N GLN A 140 6.87 6.06 21.81
CA GLN A 140 7.10 6.29 23.25
C GLN A 140 7.61 7.72 23.58
N SER A 141 7.12 8.73 22.92
CA SER A 141 7.50 10.11 23.20
C SER A 141 6.43 10.80 24.04
N GLU A 142 6.78 11.17 25.26
CA GLU A 142 5.92 11.98 26.13
C GLU A 142 5.47 13.28 25.45
N TYR A 143 6.34 13.86 24.63
CA TYR A 143 6.05 15.04 23.84
C TYR A 143 4.92 14.75 22.82
N THR A 144 4.99 13.64 22.10
CA THR A 144 3.97 13.25 21.11
C THR A 144 2.62 13.01 21.80
N MET A 145 2.61 12.34 22.94
CA MET A 145 1.40 12.08 23.72
C MET A 145 0.75 13.39 24.15
N LYS A 146 1.51 14.31 24.75
CA LYS A 146 1.02 15.60 25.23
C LYS A 146 0.55 16.50 24.10
N LEU A 147 1.31 16.59 23.01
CA LEU A 147 0.96 17.41 21.85
C LEU A 147 -0.33 16.96 21.18
N ALA A 148 -0.57 15.66 21.11
CA ALA A 148 -1.78 15.08 20.54
C ALA A 148 -2.99 15.10 21.51
N GLY A 149 -2.79 15.51 22.78
CA GLY A 149 -3.84 15.60 23.77
C GLY A 149 -4.32 14.28 24.35
N TYR A 150 -3.52 13.22 24.25
CA TYR A 150 -3.86 11.93 24.87
C TYR A 150 -3.60 11.95 26.39
N PRO A 151 -4.49 11.34 27.18
CA PRO A 151 -4.37 11.35 28.66
C PRO A 151 -3.22 10.47 29.16
N ASN A 152 -2.85 9.43 28.42
CA ASN A 152 -1.75 8.52 28.74
C ASN A 152 -1.27 7.77 27.49
N TYR A 153 -0.15 7.06 27.60
CA TYR A 153 0.46 6.31 26.49
C TYR A 153 -0.46 5.22 25.93
N LEU A 154 -1.09 4.46 26.81
CA LEU A 154 -1.94 3.36 26.39
C LEU A 154 -3.16 3.84 25.58
N HIS A 155 -3.76 4.97 25.98
CA HIS A 155 -4.82 5.61 25.20
C HIS A 155 -4.32 6.06 23.81
N MET A 156 -3.10 6.62 23.77
CA MET A 156 -2.48 7.02 22.50
C MET A 156 -2.25 5.81 21.58
N TYR A 157 -1.72 4.72 22.10
CA TYR A 157 -1.46 3.50 21.30
C TYR A 157 -2.76 2.91 20.75
N LEU A 158 -3.81 2.83 21.57
CA LEU A 158 -5.12 2.37 21.12
C LEU A 158 -5.68 3.25 20.00
N ALA A 159 -5.67 4.56 20.17
CA ALA A 159 -6.22 5.49 19.19
C ALA A 159 -5.46 5.45 17.86
N ILE A 160 -4.13 5.36 17.89
CA ILE A 160 -3.29 5.27 16.69
C ILE A 160 -3.55 3.96 15.97
N THR A 161 -3.51 2.83 16.69
CA THR A 161 -3.71 1.52 16.10
C THR A 161 -5.11 1.38 15.51
N ASP A 162 -6.16 1.82 16.20
CA ASP A 162 -7.54 1.80 15.69
C ASP A 162 -7.73 2.61 14.41
N SER A 163 -7.17 3.81 14.37
CA SER A 163 -7.23 4.66 13.18
C SER A 163 -6.62 3.96 11.96
N LYS A 164 -5.43 3.36 12.13
CA LYS A 164 -4.72 2.71 11.04
C LYS A 164 -5.37 1.40 10.62
N PHE A 165 -5.86 0.65 11.58
CA PHE A 165 -6.61 -0.56 11.32
C PHE A 165 -7.90 -0.30 10.49
N ASN A 166 -8.68 0.70 10.85
CA ASN A 166 -9.87 1.07 10.08
C ASN A 166 -9.54 1.49 8.64
N SER A 167 -8.37 2.08 8.41
CA SER A 167 -7.86 2.39 7.08
C SER A 167 -7.53 1.13 6.29
N ILE A 168 -6.80 0.17 6.89
CA ILE A 168 -6.48 -1.12 6.27
C ILE A 168 -7.77 -1.88 5.90
N LEU A 169 -8.74 -1.95 6.80
CA LEU A 169 -10.02 -2.62 6.53
C LEU A 169 -10.79 -2.00 5.37
N ARG A 170 -10.85 -0.67 5.29
CA ARG A 170 -11.50 0.02 4.17
C ARG A 170 -10.82 -0.30 2.85
N ALA A 171 -9.49 -0.34 2.82
CA ALA A 171 -8.73 -0.72 1.65
C ALA A 171 -8.98 -2.18 1.23
N CYS A 172 -9.09 -3.11 2.18
CA CYS A 172 -9.50 -4.51 1.90
C CYS A 172 -10.90 -4.56 1.30
N GLY A 173 -11.87 -3.85 1.87
CA GLY A 173 -13.23 -3.79 1.34
C GLY A 173 -13.29 -3.21 -0.08
N LYS A 174 -12.48 -2.19 -0.38
CA LYS A 174 -12.35 -1.64 -1.74
C LYS A 174 -11.75 -2.66 -2.69
N LEU A 175 -10.67 -3.36 -2.32
CA LEU A 175 -10.06 -4.41 -3.14
C LEU A 175 -11.08 -5.51 -3.48
N GLN A 176 -11.85 -5.95 -2.49
CA GLN A 176 -12.90 -6.97 -2.69
C GLN A 176 -14.00 -6.49 -3.62
N ALA A 177 -14.41 -5.21 -3.54
CA ALA A 177 -15.38 -4.61 -4.47
C ALA A 177 -14.84 -4.61 -5.90
N LEU A 178 -13.62 -4.13 -6.11
CA LEU A 178 -12.94 -4.11 -7.41
C LEU A 178 -12.74 -5.52 -7.98
N THR A 179 -12.47 -6.51 -7.13
CA THR A 179 -12.38 -7.92 -7.52
C THR A 179 -13.71 -8.44 -8.10
N LYS A 180 -14.84 -7.97 -7.59
CA LYS A 180 -16.18 -8.35 -8.12
C LYS A 180 -16.45 -7.71 -9.48
N GLU A 181 -15.95 -6.51 -9.75
CA GLU A 181 -16.10 -5.84 -11.04
C GLU A 181 -15.32 -6.53 -12.17
N LEU A 182 -14.29 -7.29 -11.83
CA LEU A 182 -13.44 -8.04 -12.79
C LEU A 182 -14.01 -9.42 -13.16
N ARG A 183 -15.02 -9.91 -12.45
CA ARG A 183 -15.66 -11.23 -12.66
C ARG A 183 -16.82 -11.10 -13.63
#